data_f7b429a997d5b208ca68dc573682ceea
#
_entry.id   f7b429a997d5b208ca68dc573682ceea
#
_cell.length_a   1.000
_cell.length_b   1.000
_cell.length_c   1.000
_cell.angle_alpha   90.00
_cell.angle_beta   90.00
_cell.angle_gamma   90.00
#
_symmetry.space_group_name_H-M   'P 1'
#
loop_
_entity.id
_entity.type
_entity.pdbx_description
1 polymer ?
#
loop_
_entity_poly.entity_id
_entity_poly.type
_entity_poly.pdbx_seq_one_letter_code
_entity_poly.pdbx_strand_id
1 'polypeptide(L)'
;MDAPHFEERAPHEAGFARLYEGEILPLYRSSREQARTKAGKARLQSRVVLGLGVVVAGLLVLVHPFEGDTPRWLVPVIVAVVFAIIAGVIVQQAKASFNRRIKAQVAPVLARHLEVAEFIAKPSHGYLDLHGLHSLQILPRFSDIRIEDGMAGRWREVGYRLAEVTLRRRRHRTKDDNGPRYERVFKGLVLEVETPVDMPWTIFEAGPRGMLGGFKKALLAARGLRPVDYGLGDTAPFRVYSEAPERAQDLVPPLFLDTLVEIASDQGAQARRIEAGFQGRTFHLCLRRSEDFLELNAYDTDPQAFAQSCRAALADMALPRRVIDLLIDGPARG
;
A
#
# COMPACT_ATOMS: atom_id res chain seq x y z
N MET A 1 30.21 -4.94 -16.82
CA MET A 1 29.05 -5.36 -16.04
C MET A 1 27.88 -5.37 -16.98
N ASP A 2 27.46 -6.56 -17.39
CA ASP A 2 26.30 -6.72 -18.25
C ASP A 2 25.08 -6.08 -17.62
N ALA A 3 24.30 -5.36 -18.44
CA ALA A 3 23.05 -4.78 -17.97
C ALA A 3 22.14 -5.91 -17.49
N PRO A 4 21.49 -5.81 -16.33
CA PRO A 4 20.56 -6.84 -15.91
C PRO A 4 19.45 -6.92 -16.94
N HIS A 5 19.39 -8.07 -17.60
CA HIS A 5 18.32 -8.38 -18.54
C HIS A 5 17.04 -8.57 -17.75
N PHE A 6 15.97 -7.85 -18.12
CA PHE A 6 14.66 -8.04 -17.50
C PHE A 6 14.03 -9.30 -18.12
N GLU A 7 13.91 -10.36 -17.32
CA GLU A 7 13.28 -11.61 -17.75
C GLU A 7 11.76 -11.51 -17.54
N GLU A 8 10.99 -11.62 -18.62
CA GLU A 8 9.52 -11.59 -18.56
C GLU A 8 8.98 -12.95 -18.08
N ARG A 9 8.15 -12.93 -17.03
CA ARG A 9 7.63 -14.14 -16.36
C ARG A 9 6.12 -14.21 -16.32
N ALA A 10 5.45 -13.07 -16.46
CA ALA A 10 4.00 -12.96 -16.35
C ALA A 10 3.40 -12.31 -17.60
N PRO A 11 2.12 -12.59 -17.94
CA PRO A 11 1.49 -12.02 -19.12
C PRO A 11 1.52 -10.48 -19.18
N HIS A 12 1.39 -9.79 -18.05
CA HIS A 12 1.45 -8.33 -17.98
C HIS A 12 2.86 -7.76 -18.14
N GLU A 13 3.89 -8.59 -18.14
CA GLU A 13 5.29 -8.22 -18.42
C GLU A 13 5.64 -8.32 -19.90
N ALA A 14 4.76 -8.84 -20.76
CA ALA A 14 5.05 -9.05 -22.17
C ALA A 14 5.45 -7.74 -22.86
N GLY A 15 6.67 -7.70 -23.46
CA GLY A 15 7.27 -6.53 -24.09
C GLY A 15 7.91 -5.51 -23.11
N PHE A 16 7.81 -5.72 -21.81
CA PHE A 16 8.36 -4.82 -20.81
C PHE A 16 9.89 -4.81 -20.78
N ALA A 17 10.54 -5.92 -21.13
CA ALA A 17 12.01 -5.99 -21.20
C ALA A 17 12.60 -4.91 -22.13
N ARG A 18 12.01 -4.71 -23.30
CA ARG A 18 12.44 -3.65 -24.24
C ARG A 18 12.23 -2.24 -23.65
N LEU A 19 11.10 -2.02 -23.00
CA LEU A 19 10.77 -0.75 -22.36
C LEU A 19 11.73 -0.45 -21.20
N TYR A 20 12.02 -1.47 -20.40
CA TYR A 20 12.96 -1.37 -19.29
C TYR A 20 14.36 -0.99 -19.77
N GLU A 21 14.89 -1.70 -20.77
CA GLU A 21 16.23 -1.46 -21.32
C GLU A 21 16.31 -0.13 -22.08
N GLY A 22 15.27 0.21 -22.86
CA GLY A 22 15.25 1.41 -23.70
C GLY A 22 14.96 2.71 -22.97
N GLU A 23 14.09 2.71 -21.98
CA GLU A 23 13.63 3.93 -21.32
C GLU A 23 13.95 3.97 -19.81
N ILE A 24 13.65 2.91 -19.05
CA ILE A 24 13.74 2.94 -17.59
C ILE A 24 15.20 2.86 -17.11
N LEU A 25 15.99 1.95 -17.68
CA LEU A 25 17.38 1.75 -17.30
C LEU A 25 18.27 2.98 -17.57
N PRO A 26 18.15 3.71 -18.70
CA PRO A 26 18.83 4.99 -18.91
C PRO A 26 18.42 6.06 -17.87
N LEU A 27 17.11 6.19 -17.56
CA LEU A 27 16.63 7.08 -16.51
C LEU A 27 17.22 6.74 -15.14
N TYR A 28 17.28 5.46 -14.80
CA TYR A 28 17.91 4.99 -13.56
C TYR A 28 19.42 5.34 -13.52
N ARG A 29 20.16 5.08 -14.60
CA ARG A 29 21.59 5.35 -14.68
C ARG A 29 21.90 6.84 -14.53
N SER A 30 21.23 7.70 -15.30
CA SER A 30 21.40 9.15 -15.22
C SER A 30 21.04 9.72 -13.84
N SER A 31 19.95 9.21 -13.26
CA SER A 31 19.52 9.61 -11.93
C SER A 31 20.47 9.11 -10.83
N ARG A 32 21.10 7.93 -11.00
CA ARG A 32 22.07 7.38 -10.05
C ARG A 32 23.35 8.21 -9.97
N GLU A 33 23.82 8.77 -11.08
CA GLU A 33 24.97 9.69 -11.08
C GLU A 33 24.65 10.96 -10.27
N GLN A 34 23.47 11.54 -10.48
CA GLN A 34 22.98 12.67 -9.69
C GLN A 34 22.76 12.30 -8.21
N ALA A 35 22.31 11.06 -7.94
CA ALA A 35 22.14 10.57 -6.57
C ALA A 35 23.47 10.41 -5.85
N ARG A 36 24.51 9.90 -6.50
CA ARG A 36 25.84 9.75 -5.89
C ARG A 36 26.39 11.08 -5.39
N THR A 37 26.24 12.14 -6.18
CA THR A 37 26.67 13.50 -5.76
C THR A 37 25.84 14.04 -4.61
N LYS A 38 24.51 13.85 -4.62
CA LYS A 38 23.61 14.27 -3.51
C LYS A 38 23.77 13.41 -2.26
N ALA A 39 23.93 12.10 -2.44
CA ALA A 39 24.20 11.17 -1.34
C ALA A 39 25.53 11.51 -0.67
N GLY A 40 26.56 11.85 -1.44
CA GLY A 40 27.84 12.36 -0.88
C GLY A 40 27.63 13.58 -0.01
N LYS A 41 26.85 14.56 -0.48
CA LYS A 41 26.51 15.76 0.33
C LYS A 41 25.70 15.42 1.58
N ALA A 42 24.68 14.59 1.48
CA ALA A 42 23.86 14.18 2.62
C ALA A 42 24.68 13.39 3.65
N ARG A 43 25.57 12.47 3.21
CA ARG A 43 26.49 11.75 4.09
C ARG A 43 27.50 12.69 4.76
N LEU A 44 28.01 13.67 4.01
CA LEU A 44 28.91 14.69 4.59
C LEU A 44 28.18 15.52 5.64
N GLN A 45 26.97 16.01 5.33
CA GLN A 45 26.14 16.75 6.28
C GLN A 45 25.83 15.92 7.54
N SER A 46 25.45 14.66 7.38
CA SER A 46 25.18 13.77 8.52
C SER A 46 26.42 13.53 9.37
N ARG A 47 27.61 13.37 8.77
CA ARG A 47 28.88 13.25 9.49
C ARG A 47 29.24 14.54 10.25
N VAL A 48 29.02 15.71 9.64
CA VAL A 48 29.24 17.02 10.31
C VAL A 48 28.29 17.16 11.50
N VAL A 49 27.00 16.82 11.33
CA VAL A 49 26.01 16.85 12.43
C VAL A 49 26.41 15.91 13.56
N LEU A 50 26.82 14.68 13.24
CA LEU A 50 27.30 13.73 14.24
C LEU A 50 28.58 14.23 14.95
N GLY A 51 29.53 14.74 14.19
CA GLY A 51 30.77 15.33 14.77
C GLY A 51 30.46 16.49 15.70
N LEU A 52 29.56 17.40 15.32
CA LEU A 52 29.10 18.49 16.17
C LEU A 52 28.42 17.96 17.44
N GLY A 53 27.60 16.91 17.32
CA GLY A 53 26.96 16.26 18.47
C GLY A 53 27.96 15.70 19.46
N VAL A 54 29.03 15.05 18.97
CA VAL A 54 30.12 14.53 19.82
C VAL A 54 30.88 15.68 20.52
N VAL A 55 31.19 16.77 19.80
CA VAL A 55 31.85 17.94 20.37
C VAL A 55 31.00 18.61 21.45
N VAL A 56 29.70 18.80 21.18
CA VAL A 56 28.78 19.41 22.16
C VAL A 56 28.61 18.49 23.37
N ALA A 57 28.47 17.19 23.19
CA ALA A 57 28.38 16.23 24.30
C ALA A 57 29.67 16.24 25.14
N GLY A 58 30.87 16.30 24.51
CA GLY A 58 32.16 16.39 25.18
C GLY A 58 32.31 17.68 25.98
N LEU A 59 31.91 18.81 25.40
CA LEU A 59 31.94 20.12 26.11
C LEU A 59 31.00 20.12 27.31
N LEU A 60 29.81 19.50 27.20
CA LEU A 60 28.87 19.38 28.33
C LEU A 60 29.47 18.59 29.50
N VAL A 61 30.25 17.54 29.20
CA VAL A 61 30.96 16.77 30.24
C VAL A 61 32.05 17.61 30.96
N LEU A 62 32.73 18.51 30.22
CA LEU A 62 33.83 19.30 30.72
C LEU A 62 33.40 20.56 31.52
N VAL A 63 32.34 21.24 31.06
CA VAL A 63 31.96 22.58 31.53
C VAL A 63 30.91 22.54 32.65
N HIS A 64 30.07 21.51 32.74
CA HIS A 64 29.00 21.47 33.74
C HIS A 64 29.38 20.63 34.96
N PRO A 65 29.57 21.24 36.15
CA PRO A 65 29.53 20.54 37.42
C PRO A 65 28.04 20.22 37.70
N PHE A 66 27.61 19.03 37.30
CA PHE A 66 26.25 18.56 37.61
C PHE A 66 26.16 18.26 39.12
N GLU A 67 25.68 19.23 39.89
CA GLU A 67 25.30 19.09 41.30
C GLU A 67 23.83 18.61 41.31
N GLY A 68 23.58 17.30 41.55
CA GLY A 68 22.25 16.72 41.67
C GLY A 68 22.23 15.21 41.48
N ASP A 69 21.08 14.56 41.78
CA ASP A 69 20.86 13.10 41.70
C ASP A 69 20.88 12.51 40.29
N THR A 70 21.01 13.33 39.23
CA THR A 70 21.07 12.85 37.84
C THR A 70 22.49 12.41 37.47
N PRO A 71 22.68 11.21 36.88
CA PRO A 71 23.99 10.72 36.47
C PRO A 71 24.61 11.65 35.41
N ARG A 72 25.89 12.07 35.64
CA ARG A 72 26.64 13.02 34.77
C ARG A 72 26.65 12.65 33.28
N TRP A 73 26.52 11.41 32.94
CA TRP A 73 26.53 10.89 31.57
C TRP A 73 25.17 11.01 30.84
N LEU A 74 24.07 11.24 31.55
CA LEU A 74 22.70 11.19 30.98
C LEU A 74 22.48 12.31 29.95
N VAL A 75 22.83 13.55 30.28
CA VAL A 75 22.62 14.71 29.39
C VAL A 75 23.47 14.62 28.12
N PRO A 76 24.79 14.34 28.19
CA PRO A 76 25.61 14.14 26.98
C PRO A 76 25.11 13.00 26.10
N VAL A 77 24.64 11.90 26.69
CA VAL A 77 24.04 10.77 25.91
C VAL A 77 22.76 11.20 25.21
N ILE A 78 21.86 11.91 25.89
CA ILE A 78 20.63 12.42 25.25
C ILE A 78 21.00 13.35 24.09
N VAL A 79 21.95 14.25 24.24
CA VAL A 79 22.40 15.14 23.17
C VAL A 79 22.97 14.33 21.99
N ALA A 80 23.84 13.36 22.25
CA ALA A 80 24.40 12.50 21.21
C ALA A 80 23.29 11.73 20.45
N VAL A 81 22.30 11.19 21.16
CA VAL A 81 21.15 10.50 20.56
C VAL A 81 20.32 11.43 19.69
N VAL A 82 20.05 12.67 20.14
CA VAL A 82 19.32 13.66 19.35
C VAL A 82 20.05 13.98 18.04
N PHE A 83 21.37 14.21 18.10
CA PHE A 83 22.15 14.45 16.88
C PHE A 83 22.21 13.23 15.95
N ALA A 84 22.26 12.02 16.50
CA ALA A 84 22.17 10.79 15.70
C ALA A 84 20.81 10.65 14.98
N ILE A 85 19.72 10.99 15.67
CA ILE A 85 18.37 11.01 15.07
C ILE A 85 18.31 12.06 13.94
N ILE A 86 18.80 13.27 14.16
CA ILE A 86 18.82 14.33 13.14
C ILE A 86 19.64 13.89 11.92
N ALA A 87 20.81 13.31 12.13
CA ALA A 87 21.64 12.79 11.04
C ALA A 87 20.92 11.67 10.25
N GLY A 88 20.22 10.76 10.93
CA GLY A 88 19.39 9.72 10.33
C GLY A 88 18.25 10.31 9.50
N VAL A 89 17.56 11.34 10.01
CA VAL A 89 16.48 12.02 9.29
C VAL A 89 16.97 12.67 7.99
N ILE A 90 18.15 13.31 8.00
CA ILE A 90 18.75 13.91 6.79
C ILE A 90 18.96 12.87 5.69
N VAL A 91 19.53 11.70 6.04
CA VAL A 91 19.76 10.62 5.08
C VAL A 91 18.44 10.04 4.58
N GLN A 92 17.48 9.80 5.45
CA GLN A 92 16.15 9.31 5.12
C GLN A 92 15.40 10.26 4.16
N GLN A 93 15.45 11.56 4.42
CA GLN A 93 14.82 12.56 3.54
C GLN A 93 15.48 12.62 2.16
N ALA A 94 16.81 12.50 2.08
CA ALA A 94 17.53 12.44 0.82
C ALA A 94 17.11 11.20 0.01
N LYS A 95 17.01 10.03 0.66
CA LYS A 95 16.54 8.78 0.06
C LYS A 95 15.10 8.91 -0.45
N ALA A 96 14.19 9.37 0.39
CA ALA A 96 12.78 9.53 0.05
C ALA A 96 12.56 10.53 -1.10
N SER A 97 13.32 11.64 -1.13
CA SER A 97 13.22 12.63 -2.21
C SER A 97 13.72 12.09 -3.54
N PHE A 98 14.76 11.26 -3.51
CA PHE A 98 15.29 10.60 -4.70
C PHE A 98 14.31 9.56 -5.26
N ASN A 99 13.82 8.66 -4.40
CA ASN A 99 12.85 7.62 -4.81
C ASN A 99 11.58 8.26 -5.40
N ARG A 100 11.08 9.36 -4.81
CA ARG A 100 9.93 10.10 -5.37
C ARG A 100 10.19 10.66 -6.76
N ARG A 101 11.41 11.14 -7.05
CA ARG A 101 11.77 11.62 -8.40
C ARG A 101 11.81 10.50 -9.42
N ILE A 102 12.43 9.37 -9.07
CA ILE A 102 12.44 8.18 -9.93
C ILE A 102 11.02 7.69 -10.18
N LYS A 103 10.20 7.59 -9.13
CA LYS A 103 8.80 7.22 -9.26
C LYS A 103 8.05 8.14 -10.23
N ALA A 104 8.22 9.45 -10.11
CA ALA A 104 7.57 10.42 -11.00
C ALA A 104 7.99 10.27 -12.48
N GLN A 105 9.17 9.74 -12.76
CA GLN A 105 9.66 9.49 -14.12
C GLN A 105 9.26 8.11 -14.64
N VAL A 106 9.30 7.08 -13.79
CA VAL A 106 9.06 5.68 -14.17
C VAL A 106 7.57 5.34 -14.19
N ALA A 107 6.77 5.83 -13.23
CA ALA A 107 5.35 5.50 -13.16
C ALA A 107 4.55 5.82 -14.45
N PRO A 108 4.77 6.95 -15.15
CA PRO A 108 4.12 7.20 -16.44
C PRO A 108 4.54 6.21 -17.54
N VAL A 109 5.78 5.71 -17.50
CA VAL A 109 6.27 4.70 -18.46
C VAL A 109 5.56 3.36 -18.21
N LEU A 110 5.44 2.94 -16.93
CA LEU A 110 4.68 1.76 -16.54
C LEU A 110 3.20 1.89 -16.92
N ALA A 111 2.59 3.05 -16.64
CA ALA A 111 1.20 3.34 -16.96
C ALA A 111 0.93 3.20 -18.46
N ARG A 112 1.83 3.74 -19.31
CA ARG A 112 1.73 3.63 -20.78
C ARG A 112 1.83 2.17 -21.24
N HIS A 113 2.73 1.38 -20.67
CA HIS A 113 2.87 -0.04 -20.98
C HIS A 113 1.59 -0.83 -20.66
N LEU A 114 0.95 -0.50 -19.55
CA LEU A 114 -0.31 -1.11 -19.14
C LEU A 114 -1.55 -0.36 -19.68
N GLU A 115 -1.41 0.55 -20.65
CA GLU A 115 -2.53 1.30 -21.23
C GLU A 115 -3.46 1.91 -20.17
N VAL A 116 -2.88 2.35 -19.05
CA VAL A 116 -3.60 3.08 -18.00
C VAL A 116 -3.98 4.46 -18.55
N ALA A 117 -5.27 4.78 -18.54
CA ALA A 117 -5.75 6.03 -19.14
C ALA A 117 -5.29 7.26 -18.34
N GLU A 118 -5.25 7.16 -17.01
CA GLU A 118 -4.92 8.26 -16.14
C GLU A 118 -4.11 7.77 -14.94
N PHE A 119 -3.00 8.47 -14.64
CA PHE A 119 -2.22 8.29 -13.43
C PHE A 119 -2.09 9.62 -12.69
N ILE A 120 -2.51 9.67 -11.43
CA ILE A 120 -2.55 10.88 -10.60
C ILE A 120 -1.74 10.62 -9.33
N ALA A 121 -0.59 11.29 -9.18
CA ALA A 121 0.26 11.13 -7.99
C ALA A 121 -0.41 11.58 -6.68
N LYS A 122 -1.35 12.51 -6.74
CA LYS A 122 -2.11 13.01 -5.59
C LYS A 122 -3.58 13.21 -5.96
N PRO A 123 -4.39 12.15 -5.92
CA PRO A 123 -5.82 12.25 -6.17
C PRO A 123 -6.54 13.12 -5.12
N SER A 124 -7.68 13.68 -5.51
CA SER A 124 -8.57 14.38 -4.58
C SER A 124 -9.22 13.42 -3.58
N HIS A 125 -9.75 13.94 -2.47
CA HIS A 125 -10.45 13.12 -1.48
C HIS A 125 -11.72 12.43 -2.02
N GLY A 126 -12.33 12.96 -3.07
CA GLY A 126 -13.49 12.38 -3.76
C GLY A 126 -13.13 11.42 -4.91
N TYR A 127 -11.86 11.06 -5.07
CA TYR A 127 -11.41 10.13 -6.12
C TYR A 127 -12.02 8.74 -6.02
N LEU A 128 -12.18 8.25 -4.78
CA LEU A 128 -12.86 7.01 -4.42
C LEU A 128 -13.97 7.31 -3.41
N ASP A 129 -15.06 6.55 -3.43
CA ASP A 129 -16.15 6.68 -2.43
C ASP A 129 -15.82 5.94 -1.12
N LEU A 130 -14.82 6.45 -0.39
CA LEU A 130 -14.38 5.85 0.88
C LEU A 130 -15.46 5.90 1.98
N HIS A 131 -16.34 6.91 1.95
CA HIS A 131 -17.46 7.00 2.90
C HIS A 131 -18.55 6.00 2.56
N GLY A 132 -18.85 5.76 1.29
CA GLY A 132 -19.70 4.67 0.84
C GLY A 132 -19.15 3.31 1.29
N LEU A 133 -17.86 3.05 1.08
CA LEU A 133 -17.21 1.83 1.54
C LEU A 133 -17.28 1.61 3.05
N HIS A 134 -17.18 2.70 3.85
CA HIS A 134 -17.43 2.61 5.29
C HIS A 134 -18.90 2.28 5.60
N SER A 135 -19.83 2.91 4.91
CA SER A 135 -21.28 2.64 5.08
C SER A 135 -21.65 1.20 4.72
N LEU A 136 -20.96 0.63 3.72
CA LEU A 136 -21.07 -0.78 3.33
C LEU A 136 -20.36 -1.76 4.28
N GLN A 137 -19.71 -1.29 5.34
CA GLN A 137 -18.93 -2.10 6.30
C GLN A 137 -17.70 -2.79 5.69
N ILE A 138 -17.23 -2.32 4.53
CA ILE A 138 -15.99 -2.78 3.90
C ILE A 138 -14.79 -2.08 4.56
N LEU A 139 -14.87 -0.75 4.79
CA LEU A 139 -13.81 -0.01 5.48
C LEU A 139 -14.18 0.31 6.94
N PRO A 140 -13.20 0.38 7.85
CA PRO A 140 -13.42 0.80 9.23
C PRO A 140 -13.77 2.29 9.32
N ARG A 141 -14.33 2.71 10.46
CA ARG A 141 -14.58 4.13 10.74
C ARG A 141 -13.27 4.92 10.77
N PHE A 142 -13.24 6.06 10.11
CA PHE A 142 -12.10 6.98 10.02
C PHE A 142 -12.54 8.44 10.19
N SER A 143 -11.58 9.32 10.37
CA SER A 143 -11.79 10.78 10.52
C SER A 143 -10.76 11.60 9.74
N ASP A 144 -9.76 10.95 9.15
CA ASP A 144 -8.71 11.57 8.35
C ASP A 144 -8.35 10.64 7.19
N ILE A 145 -8.19 11.22 6.00
CA ILE A 145 -7.99 10.52 4.74
C ILE A 145 -6.74 11.07 4.05
N ARG A 146 -5.90 10.16 3.58
CA ARG A 146 -4.82 10.47 2.64
C ARG A 146 -4.92 9.51 1.47
N ILE A 147 -4.98 10.04 0.24
CA ILE A 147 -5.00 9.28 -1.00
C ILE A 147 -3.76 9.65 -1.80
N GLU A 148 -3.06 8.64 -2.30
CA GLU A 148 -1.84 8.79 -3.10
C GLU A 148 -1.89 7.82 -4.27
N ASP A 149 -1.17 8.15 -5.35
CA ASP A 149 -0.91 7.27 -6.48
C ASP A 149 -2.18 6.62 -7.06
N GLY A 150 -3.13 7.46 -7.47
CA GLY A 150 -4.35 7.03 -8.13
C GLY A 150 -4.13 6.67 -9.58
N MET A 151 -4.81 5.66 -10.05
CA MET A 151 -4.90 5.33 -11.46
C MET A 151 -6.32 4.95 -11.86
N ALA A 152 -6.73 5.33 -13.06
CA ALA A 152 -8.02 5.00 -13.64
C ALA A 152 -7.86 4.57 -15.10
N GLY A 153 -8.77 3.75 -15.57
CA GLY A 153 -8.77 3.28 -16.94
C GLY A 153 -9.93 2.38 -17.26
N ARG A 154 -9.82 1.73 -18.40
CA ARG A 154 -10.72 0.67 -18.83
C ARG A 154 -9.89 -0.53 -19.28
N TRP A 155 -10.36 -1.70 -18.93
CA TRP A 155 -9.82 -2.96 -19.42
C TRP A 155 -10.99 -3.83 -19.89
N ARG A 156 -10.95 -4.34 -21.13
CA ARG A 156 -12.06 -5.11 -21.72
C ARG A 156 -13.42 -4.40 -21.56
N GLU A 157 -13.43 -3.09 -21.81
CA GLU A 157 -14.60 -2.19 -21.67
C GLU A 157 -15.10 -1.97 -20.23
N VAL A 158 -14.45 -2.54 -19.23
CA VAL A 158 -14.78 -2.38 -17.81
C VAL A 158 -13.94 -1.23 -17.21
N GLY A 159 -14.62 -0.26 -16.62
CA GLY A 159 -14.00 0.86 -15.94
C GLY A 159 -13.46 0.47 -14.56
N TYR A 160 -12.35 1.10 -14.18
CA TYR A 160 -11.77 0.90 -12.85
C TYR A 160 -11.13 2.17 -12.30
N ARG A 161 -11.03 2.23 -10.97
CA ARG A 161 -10.21 3.19 -10.22
C ARG A 161 -9.46 2.47 -9.12
N LEU A 162 -8.16 2.74 -9.00
CA LEU A 162 -7.29 2.23 -7.94
C LEU A 162 -6.53 3.38 -7.30
N ALA A 163 -6.36 3.36 -6.00
CA ALA A 163 -5.43 4.28 -5.32
C ALA A 163 -4.87 3.69 -4.03
N GLU A 164 -3.72 4.19 -3.61
CA GLU A 164 -3.20 3.96 -2.26
C GLU A 164 -3.94 4.87 -1.27
N VAL A 165 -4.47 4.25 -0.22
CA VAL A 165 -5.28 4.95 0.79
C VAL A 165 -4.70 4.70 2.19
N THR A 166 -4.56 5.78 2.95
CA THR A 166 -4.29 5.72 4.39
C THR A 166 -5.44 6.39 5.14
N LEU A 167 -6.11 5.62 6.00
CA LEU A 167 -7.18 6.12 6.85
C LEU A 167 -6.71 6.15 8.30
N ARG A 168 -7.05 7.24 8.98
CA ARG A 168 -6.75 7.42 10.40
C ARG A 168 -8.03 7.73 11.16
N ARG A 169 -8.06 7.31 12.41
CA ARG A 169 -9.14 7.61 13.35
C ARG A 169 -8.60 8.46 14.49
N ARG A 170 -9.30 9.50 14.86
CA ARG A 170 -8.99 10.30 16.04
C ARG A 170 -9.23 9.46 17.29
N ARG A 171 -8.22 9.36 18.16
CA ARG A 171 -8.36 8.73 19.49
C ARG A 171 -8.94 9.72 20.50
N HIS A 172 -9.86 9.24 21.33
CA HIS A 172 -10.22 9.95 22.54
C HIS A 172 -9.07 9.79 23.53
N ARG A 173 -8.46 10.91 23.92
CA ARG A 173 -7.36 10.93 24.90
C ARG A 173 -7.92 11.23 26.28
N THR A 174 -7.52 10.44 27.27
CA THR A 174 -7.63 10.79 28.69
C THR A 174 -6.46 11.71 29.07
N LYS A 175 -6.53 12.39 30.21
CA LYS A 175 -5.49 13.36 30.66
C LYS A 175 -4.09 12.72 30.72
N ASP A 176 -4.00 11.44 31.00
CA ASP A 176 -2.75 10.69 31.19
C ASP A 176 -2.25 9.96 29.93
N ASP A 177 -2.97 10.06 28.78
CA ASP A 177 -2.60 9.39 27.54
C ASP A 177 -1.69 10.26 26.69
N ASN A 178 -0.37 9.95 26.68
CA ASN A 178 0.66 10.59 25.86
C ASN A 178 0.79 9.98 24.45
N GLY A 179 -0.05 9.02 24.07
CA GLY A 179 -0.04 8.36 22.76
C GLY A 179 -0.38 9.30 21.60
N PRO A 180 -0.23 8.85 20.33
CA PRO A 180 -0.52 9.67 19.16
C PRO A 180 -1.99 10.05 19.10
N ARG A 181 -2.30 11.29 18.66
CA ARG A 181 -3.65 11.82 18.53
C ARG A 181 -4.51 11.05 17.52
N TYR A 182 -3.87 10.46 16.52
CA TYR A 182 -4.51 9.68 15.45
C TYR A 182 -3.95 8.27 15.41
N GLU A 183 -4.82 7.30 15.24
CA GLU A 183 -4.51 5.89 15.02
C GLU A 183 -4.74 5.55 13.56
N ARG A 184 -3.78 4.87 12.92
CA ARG A 184 -3.94 4.38 11.56
C ARG A 184 -4.82 3.12 11.58
N VAL A 185 -6.01 3.21 10.95
CA VAL A 185 -7.00 2.13 10.93
C VAL A 185 -6.99 1.35 9.61
N PHE A 186 -6.45 1.94 8.54
CA PHE A 186 -6.24 1.30 7.25
C PHE A 186 -5.00 1.90 6.56
N LYS A 187 -4.22 1.09 5.88
CA LYS A 187 -3.24 1.47 4.85
C LYS A 187 -3.21 0.36 3.82
N GLY A 188 -3.29 0.73 2.54
CA GLY A 188 -3.25 -0.22 1.44
C GLY A 188 -3.91 0.29 0.18
N LEU A 189 -4.22 -0.64 -0.72
CA LEU A 189 -4.86 -0.36 -1.99
C LEU A 189 -6.38 -0.45 -1.87
N VAL A 190 -7.07 0.50 -2.50
CA VAL A 190 -8.53 0.46 -2.68
C VAL A 190 -8.79 0.49 -4.18
N LEU A 191 -9.44 -0.56 -4.66
CA LEU A 191 -9.82 -0.75 -6.06
C LEU A 191 -11.35 -0.76 -6.17
N GLU A 192 -11.87 0.02 -7.11
CA GLU A 192 -13.26 0.01 -7.56
C GLU A 192 -13.29 -0.45 -9.02
N VAL A 193 -14.14 -1.42 -9.32
CA VAL A 193 -14.30 -2.00 -10.66
C VAL A 193 -15.80 -2.03 -11.01
N GLU A 194 -16.14 -1.56 -12.20
CA GLU A 194 -17.49 -1.72 -12.74
C GLU A 194 -17.80 -3.20 -12.97
N THR A 195 -19.01 -3.65 -12.66
CA THR A 195 -19.47 -5.02 -12.95
C THR A 195 -20.43 -5.04 -14.11
N PRO A 196 -20.39 -6.09 -14.97
CA PRO A 196 -21.28 -6.19 -16.13
C PRO A 196 -22.74 -6.38 -15.72
N VAL A 197 -22.98 -6.93 -14.53
CA VAL A 197 -24.31 -7.21 -13.99
C VAL A 197 -24.52 -6.45 -12.68
N ASP A 198 -25.79 -6.21 -12.36
CA ASP A 198 -26.16 -5.64 -11.06
C ASP A 198 -26.07 -6.71 -9.97
N MET A 199 -25.23 -6.43 -8.97
CA MET A 199 -24.91 -7.36 -7.89
C MET A 199 -25.65 -6.96 -6.61
N PRO A 200 -26.20 -7.94 -5.86
CA PRO A 200 -26.75 -7.65 -4.55
C PRO A 200 -25.64 -7.13 -3.60
N TRP A 201 -26.01 -6.32 -2.63
CA TRP A 201 -25.06 -5.92 -1.59
C TRP A 201 -24.49 -7.17 -0.92
N THR A 202 -23.22 -7.40 -1.15
CA THR A 202 -22.50 -8.59 -0.71
C THR A 202 -21.16 -8.18 -0.13
N ILE A 203 -20.78 -8.75 1.02
CA ILE A 203 -19.53 -8.46 1.72
C ILE A 203 -18.73 -9.73 1.89
N PHE A 204 -17.43 -9.66 1.61
CA PHE A 204 -16.46 -10.72 1.87
C PHE A 204 -15.64 -10.34 3.11
N GLU A 205 -15.73 -11.14 4.15
CA GLU A 205 -15.00 -10.95 5.38
C GLU A 205 -13.94 -12.04 5.53
N ALA A 206 -12.67 -11.65 5.38
CA ALA A 206 -11.56 -12.57 5.57
C ALA A 206 -11.24 -12.77 7.06
N GLY A 207 -10.81 -13.99 7.42
CA GLY A 207 -10.22 -14.30 8.72
C GLY A 207 -10.99 -15.24 9.63
N PRO A 208 -10.33 -15.74 10.69
CA PRO A 208 -10.91 -16.72 11.61
C PRO A 208 -11.99 -16.11 12.50
N ARG A 209 -12.87 -16.98 13.01
CA ARG A 209 -13.88 -16.63 14.03
C ARG A 209 -13.22 -16.05 15.29
N GLY A 210 -13.24 -14.70 15.46
CA GLY A 210 -12.81 -14.02 16.67
C GLY A 210 -13.99 -13.41 17.44
N MET A 211 -13.77 -13.01 18.73
CA MET A 211 -14.80 -12.41 19.58
C MET A 211 -15.47 -11.15 18.96
N LEU A 212 -14.73 -10.38 18.13
CA LEU A 212 -15.28 -9.23 17.37
C LEU A 212 -16.16 -9.66 16.19
N GLY A 213 -16.04 -10.90 15.68
CA GLY A 213 -16.86 -11.44 14.62
C GLY A 213 -18.34 -11.55 14.98
N GLY A 214 -18.68 -11.79 16.25
CA GLY A 214 -20.06 -11.84 16.72
C GLY A 214 -20.79 -10.50 16.65
N PHE A 215 -20.13 -9.42 17.04
CA PHE A 215 -20.69 -8.06 16.98
C PHE A 215 -20.89 -7.60 15.52
N LYS A 216 -19.90 -7.82 14.66
CA LYS A 216 -20.02 -7.49 13.22
C LYS A 216 -21.13 -8.30 12.56
N LYS A 217 -21.22 -9.60 12.85
CA LYS A 217 -22.32 -10.45 12.37
C LYS A 217 -23.70 -9.91 12.77
N ALA A 218 -23.89 -9.52 14.02
CA ALA A 218 -25.14 -8.93 14.50
C ALA A 218 -25.45 -7.60 13.79
N LEU A 219 -24.44 -6.76 13.55
CA LEU A 219 -24.57 -5.51 12.81
C LEU A 219 -24.97 -5.74 11.36
N LEU A 220 -24.37 -6.72 10.68
CA LEU A 220 -24.70 -7.07 9.29
C LEU A 220 -26.13 -7.63 9.22
N ALA A 221 -26.51 -8.51 10.14
CA ALA A 221 -27.86 -9.05 10.22
C ALA A 221 -28.91 -7.94 10.44
N ALA A 222 -28.63 -6.99 11.32
CA ALA A 222 -29.50 -5.82 11.56
C ALA A 222 -29.66 -4.94 10.30
N ARG A 223 -28.78 -5.05 9.31
CA ARG A 223 -28.85 -4.38 8.01
C ARG A 223 -29.43 -5.25 6.90
N GLY A 224 -29.95 -6.43 7.23
CA GLY A 224 -30.60 -7.33 6.29
C GLY A 224 -29.63 -8.28 5.56
N LEU A 225 -28.31 -8.27 5.87
CA LEU A 225 -27.39 -9.20 5.27
C LEU A 225 -27.40 -10.56 5.99
N ARG A 226 -27.52 -11.61 5.23
CA ARG A 226 -27.55 -13.00 5.69
C ARG A 226 -26.28 -13.73 5.19
N PRO A 227 -25.77 -14.72 5.94
CA PRO A 227 -24.64 -15.52 5.49
C PRO A 227 -24.97 -16.27 4.21
N VAL A 228 -24.00 -16.32 3.29
CA VAL A 228 -24.04 -17.17 2.09
C VAL A 228 -23.35 -18.48 2.44
N ASP A 229 -24.03 -19.59 2.28
CA ASP A 229 -23.47 -20.91 2.58
C ASP A 229 -22.95 -21.58 1.30
N TYR A 230 -21.65 -21.75 1.22
CA TYR A 230 -20.97 -22.45 0.13
C TYR A 230 -20.70 -23.94 0.43
N GLY A 231 -21.11 -24.43 1.60
CA GLY A 231 -20.78 -25.79 2.04
C GLY A 231 -19.32 -26.03 2.41
N LEU A 232 -18.50 -24.99 2.46
CA LEU A 232 -17.06 -25.09 2.73
C LEU A 232 -16.71 -25.07 4.23
N GLY A 233 -17.69 -24.82 5.10
CA GLY A 233 -17.52 -24.76 6.54
C GLY A 233 -16.45 -23.76 6.98
N ASP A 234 -15.55 -24.19 7.87
CA ASP A 234 -14.48 -23.34 8.42
C ASP A 234 -13.25 -23.21 7.50
N THR A 235 -13.21 -23.95 6.39
CA THR A 235 -12.11 -23.93 5.42
C THR A 235 -12.25 -22.79 4.39
N ALA A 236 -13.42 -22.16 4.32
CA ALA A 236 -13.65 -21.05 3.40
C ALA A 236 -12.69 -19.88 3.67
N PRO A 237 -12.04 -19.32 2.63
CA PRO A 237 -11.12 -18.20 2.79
C PRO A 237 -11.84 -16.92 3.26
N PHE A 238 -13.14 -16.80 2.93
CA PHE A 238 -14.01 -15.71 3.35
C PHE A 238 -15.31 -16.20 3.96
N ARG A 239 -15.85 -15.41 4.88
CA ARG A 239 -17.27 -15.44 5.21
C ARG A 239 -17.97 -14.43 4.32
N VAL A 240 -18.99 -14.87 3.61
CA VAL A 240 -19.75 -14.03 2.70
C VAL A 240 -21.11 -13.75 3.30
N TYR A 241 -21.52 -12.48 3.24
CA TYR A 241 -22.82 -12.02 3.69
C TYR A 241 -23.48 -11.26 2.54
N SER A 242 -24.75 -11.50 2.28
CA SER A 242 -25.51 -10.84 1.20
C SER A 242 -26.95 -10.52 1.62
N GLU A 243 -27.51 -9.48 1.05
CA GLU A 243 -28.95 -9.19 1.13
C GLU A 243 -29.77 -10.23 0.35
N ALA A 244 -29.18 -10.87 -0.68
CA ALA A 244 -29.79 -11.93 -1.47
C ALA A 244 -28.80 -13.12 -1.58
N PRO A 245 -28.70 -13.99 -0.54
CA PRO A 245 -27.70 -15.05 -0.46
C PRO A 245 -27.70 -16.01 -1.63
N GLU A 246 -28.88 -16.44 -2.08
CA GLU A 246 -29.04 -17.40 -3.18
C GLU A 246 -28.48 -16.82 -4.48
N ARG A 247 -28.84 -15.58 -4.80
CA ARG A 247 -28.32 -14.88 -5.98
C ARG A 247 -26.81 -14.60 -5.87
N ALA A 248 -26.31 -14.27 -4.68
CA ALA A 248 -24.89 -14.07 -4.46
C ALA A 248 -24.09 -15.37 -4.65
N GLN A 249 -24.63 -16.51 -4.24
CA GLN A 249 -24.02 -17.83 -4.42
C GLN A 249 -23.87 -18.20 -5.89
N ASP A 250 -24.88 -17.89 -6.71
CA ASP A 250 -24.86 -18.15 -8.15
C ASP A 250 -23.86 -17.27 -8.89
N LEU A 251 -23.74 -15.98 -8.47
CA LEU A 251 -22.89 -14.99 -9.14
C LEU A 251 -21.43 -15.03 -8.68
N VAL A 252 -21.17 -15.53 -7.49
CA VAL A 252 -19.84 -15.56 -6.86
C VAL A 252 -19.52 -16.99 -6.43
N PRO A 253 -18.99 -17.83 -7.32
CA PRO A 253 -18.66 -19.23 -6.98
C PRO A 253 -17.46 -19.29 -6.01
N PRO A 254 -17.29 -20.39 -5.24
CA PRO A 254 -16.16 -20.58 -4.31
C PRO A 254 -14.79 -20.33 -4.94
N LEU A 255 -14.58 -20.80 -6.17
CA LEU A 255 -13.32 -20.62 -6.89
C LEU A 255 -12.97 -19.14 -7.15
N PHE A 256 -13.97 -18.24 -7.27
CA PHE A 256 -13.75 -16.80 -7.32
C PHE A 256 -13.06 -16.30 -6.04
N LEU A 257 -13.49 -16.80 -4.88
CA LEU A 257 -12.95 -16.39 -3.59
C LEU A 257 -11.50 -16.87 -3.43
N ASP A 258 -11.19 -18.08 -3.86
CA ASP A 258 -9.82 -18.62 -3.83
C ASP A 258 -8.89 -17.83 -4.75
N THR A 259 -9.31 -17.57 -5.99
CA THR A 259 -8.55 -16.75 -6.96
C THR A 259 -8.35 -15.33 -6.45
N LEU A 260 -9.34 -14.73 -5.78
CA LEU A 260 -9.20 -13.42 -5.17
C LEU A 260 -8.13 -13.41 -4.07
N VAL A 261 -8.04 -14.50 -3.27
CA VAL A 261 -6.96 -14.65 -2.27
C VAL A 261 -5.59 -14.75 -2.95
N GLU A 262 -5.47 -15.50 -4.03
CA GLU A 262 -4.21 -15.61 -4.79
C GLU A 262 -3.77 -14.25 -5.34
N ILE A 263 -4.68 -13.54 -6.02
CA ILE A 263 -4.40 -12.20 -6.54
C ILE A 263 -3.93 -11.26 -5.44
N ALA A 264 -4.60 -11.28 -4.28
CA ALA A 264 -4.23 -10.43 -3.15
C ALA A 264 -2.91 -10.83 -2.51
N SER A 265 -2.60 -12.13 -2.44
CA SER A 265 -1.35 -12.65 -1.91
C SER A 265 -0.15 -12.23 -2.76
N ASP A 266 -0.28 -12.27 -4.07
CA ASP A 266 0.73 -11.77 -5.02
C ASP A 266 0.99 -10.27 -4.86
N GLN A 267 0.02 -9.52 -4.34
CA GLN A 267 0.14 -8.10 -4.00
C GLN A 267 0.71 -7.87 -2.59
N GLY A 268 1.28 -8.87 -1.94
CA GLY A 268 1.81 -8.78 -0.58
C GLY A 268 0.76 -8.63 0.52
N ALA A 269 -0.53 -8.79 0.18
CA ALA A 269 -1.60 -8.78 1.15
C ALA A 269 -1.76 -10.17 1.77
N GLN A 270 -1.83 -10.25 3.10
CA GLN A 270 -2.21 -11.49 3.75
C GLN A 270 -3.71 -11.76 3.55
N ALA A 271 -4.12 -13.00 3.34
CA ALA A 271 -5.53 -13.38 3.15
C ALA A 271 -6.48 -12.77 4.21
N ARG A 272 -6.00 -12.68 5.46
CA ARG A 272 -6.74 -12.07 6.59
C ARG A 272 -6.88 -10.54 6.53
N ARG A 273 -6.31 -9.89 5.53
CA ARG A 273 -6.26 -8.43 5.37
C ARG A 273 -6.95 -7.97 4.08
N ILE A 274 -7.80 -8.82 3.54
CA ILE A 274 -8.60 -8.54 2.36
C ILE A 274 -10.02 -8.21 2.82
N GLU A 275 -10.50 -7.06 2.45
CA GLU A 275 -11.91 -6.69 2.58
C GLU A 275 -12.42 -6.41 1.18
N ALA A 276 -13.54 -7.03 0.79
CA ALA A 276 -14.12 -6.87 -0.54
C ALA A 276 -15.64 -6.94 -0.47
N GLY A 277 -16.29 -6.54 -1.56
CA GLY A 277 -17.73 -6.66 -1.67
C GLY A 277 -18.28 -6.10 -2.96
N PHE A 278 -19.57 -6.36 -3.18
CA PHE A 278 -20.34 -5.83 -4.28
C PHE A 278 -21.44 -4.90 -3.76
N GLN A 279 -21.74 -3.88 -4.56
CA GLN A 279 -22.97 -3.09 -4.42
C GLN A 279 -23.38 -2.56 -5.79
N GLY A 280 -24.58 -2.94 -6.23
CA GLY A 280 -25.08 -2.54 -7.54
C GLY A 280 -24.09 -2.96 -8.63
N ARG A 281 -23.63 -2.03 -9.43
CA ARG A 281 -22.69 -2.30 -10.53
C ARG A 281 -21.24 -2.04 -10.19
N THR A 282 -20.86 -2.19 -8.92
CA THR A 282 -19.48 -1.95 -8.50
C THR A 282 -18.96 -3.06 -7.59
N PHE A 283 -17.79 -3.58 -7.94
CA PHE A 283 -16.97 -4.42 -7.08
C PHE A 283 -15.93 -3.56 -6.39
N HIS A 284 -15.77 -3.76 -5.10
CA HIS A 284 -14.78 -3.07 -4.26
C HIS A 284 -13.81 -4.08 -3.68
N LEU A 285 -12.51 -3.76 -3.76
CA LEU A 285 -11.44 -4.55 -3.15
C LEU A 285 -10.53 -3.64 -2.36
N CYS A 286 -10.35 -3.95 -1.08
CA CYS A 286 -9.47 -3.25 -0.15
C CYS A 286 -8.39 -4.21 0.32
N LEU A 287 -7.14 -3.98 -0.08
CA LEU A 287 -5.98 -4.78 0.27
C LEU A 287 -5.13 -4.03 1.30
N ARG A 288 -5.11 -4.51 2.55
CA ARG A 288 -4.23 -3.94 3.59
C ARG A 288 -2.80 -4.39 3.35
N ARG A 289 -1.90 -3.44 3.17
CA ARG A 289 -0.45 -3.70 3.02
C ARG A 289 0.38 -2.66 3.77
N SER A 290 1.59 -3.04 4.15
CA SER A 290 2.55 -2.13 4.80
C SER A 290 3.39 -1.37 3.80
N GLU A 291 3.67 -1.99 2.67
CA GLU A 291 4.47 -1.45 1.58
C GLU A 291 3.71 -0.36 0.82
N ASP A 292 4.42 0.63 0.34
CA ASP A 292 3.84 1.69 -0.47
C ASP A 292 3.54 1.19 -1.89
N PHE A 293 2.46 1.69 -2.48
CA PHE A 293 2.13 1.42 -3.86
C PHE A 293 3.17 2.03 -4.80
N LEU A 294 3.60 1.27 -5.80
CA LEU A 294 4.66 1.69 -6.72
C LEU A 294 5.95 2.07 -5.98
N GLU A 295 6.35 1.31 -4.97
CA GLU A 295 7.61 1.56 -4.29
C GLU A 295 8.80 1.23 -5.20
N LEU A 296 9.45 2.26 -5.73
CA LEU A 296 10.66 2.15 -6.53
C LEU A 296 11.88 2.45 -5.67
N ASN A 297 12.60 1.42 -5.27
CA ASN A 297 13.79 1.57 -4.45
C ASN A 297 15.04 1.68 -5.35
N ALA A 298 15.46 2.93 -5.61
CA ALA A 298 16.53 3.22 -6.56
C ALA A 298 17.79 3.85 -5.92
N TYR A 299 17.70 4.29 -4.65
CA TYR A 299 18.74 5.12 -4.03
C TYR A 299 20.06 4.37 -3.75
N ASP A 300 19.98 3.21 -3.09
CA ASP A 300 21.15 2.40 -2.69
C ASP A 300 21.16 1.00 -3.32
N THR A 301 20.28 0.76 -4.31
CA THR A 301 20.10 -0.54 -4.91
C THR A 301 21.05 -0.75 -6.09
N ASP A 302 21.43 -1.99 -6.33
CA ASP A 302 22.05 -2.38 -7.60
C ASP A 302 20.99 -2.41 -8.74
N PRO A 303 21.41 -2.48 -10.00
CA PRO A 303 20.50 -2.52 -11.14
C PRO A 303 19.52 -3.71 -11.11
N GLN A 304 19.91 -4.84 -10.52
CA GLN A 304 19.07 -6.03 -10.44
C GLN A 304 17.95 -5.84 -9.41
N ALA A 305 18.27 -5.31 -8.23
CA ALA A 305 17.28 -4.98 -7.22
C ALA A 305 16.31 -3.87 -7.70
N PHE A 306 16.80 -2.93 -8.51
CA PHE A 306 15.94 -1.92 -9.15
C PHE A 306 15.00 -2.56 -10.18
N ALA A 307 15.47 -3.50 -11.00
CA ALA A 307 14.62 -4.26 -11.94
C ALA A 307 13.51 -5.03 -11.20
N GLN A 308 13.83 -5.63 -10.04
CA GLN A 308 12.83 -6.30 -9.19
C GLN A 308 11.78 -5.31 -8.64
N SER A 309 12.19 -4.11 -8.23
CA SER A 309 11.23 -3.10 -7.78
C SER A 309 10.34 -2.59 -8.91
N CYS A 310 10.85 -2.49 -10.14
CA CYS A 310 10.03 -2.18 -11.33
C CYS A 310 9.03 -3.31 -11.64
N ARG A 311 9.43 -4.58 -11.47
CA ARG A 311 8.53 -5.73 -11.61
C ARG A 311 7.41 -5.68 -10.60
N ALA A 312 7.72 -5.44 -9.33
CA ALA A 312 6.72 -5.31 -8.27
C ALA A 312 5.74 -4.15 -8.56
N ALA A 313 6.26 -3.00 -8.99
CA ALA A 313 5.44 -1.85 -9.37
C ALA A 313 4.54 -2.15 -10.58
N LEU A 314 5.03 -2.89 -11.57
CA LEU A 314 4.23 -3.32 -12.72
C LEU A 314 3.12 -4.29 -12.31
N ALA A 315 3.40 -5.24 -11.44
CA ALA A 315 2.42 -6.17 -10.89
C ALA A 315 1.35 -5.44 -10.06
N ASP A 316 1.75 -4.44 -9.26
CA ASP A 316 0.83 -3.56 -8.54
C ASP A 316 -0.15 -2.85 -9.49
N MET A 317 0.36 -2.27 -10.59
CA MET A 317 -0.46 -1.57 -11.59
C MET A 317 -1.33 -2.53 -12.44
N ALA A 318 -0.95 -3.79 -12.57
CA ALA A 318 -1.72 -4.81 -13.29
C ALA A 318 -2.89 -5.38 -12.46
N LEU A 319 -2.97 -5.06 -11.15
CA LEU A 319 -4.05 -5.55 -10.27
C LEU A 319 -5.46 -5.35 -10.82
N PRO A 320 -5.86 -4.18 -11.35
CA PRO A 320 -7.20 -4.01 -11.90
C PRO A 320 -7.50 -4.95 -13.04
N ARG A 321 -6.55 -5.18 -13.96
CA ARG A 321 -6.73 -6.11 -15.08
C ARG A 321 -7.00 -7.53 -14.61
N ARG A 322 -6.21 -8.02 -13.65
CA ARG A 322 -6.38 -9.35 -13.07
C ARG A 322 -7.74 -9.52 -12.38
N VAL A 323 -8.19 -8.50 -11.67
CA VAL A 323 -9.51 -8.51 -11.01
C VAL A 323 -10.64 -8.45 -12.06
N ILE A 324 -10.49 -7.63 -13.09
CA ILE A 324 -11.49 -7.56 -14.18
C ILE A 324 -11.58 -8.88 -14.94
N ASP A 325 -10.44 -9.50 -15.27
CA ASP A 325 -10.42 -10.80 -15.93
C ASP A 325 -11.14 -11.87 -15.07
N LEU A 326 -10.89 -11.87 -13.75
CA LEU A 326 -11.62 -12.73 -12.82
C LEU A 326 -13.14 -12.47 -12.81
N LEU A 327 -13.55 -11.19 -12.90
CA LEU A 327 -14.98 -10.81 -12.90
C LEU A 327 -15.69 -11.16 -14.21
N ILE A 328 -14.98 -11.14 -15.35
CA ILE A 328 -15.55 -11.39 -16.67
C ILE A 328 -15.51 -12.88 -17.03
N ASP A 329 -14.33 -13.49 -16.90
CA ASP A 329 -14.08 -14.86 -17.36
C ASP A 329 -14.41 -15.88 -16.28
N GLY A 330 -14.63 -15.42 -15.06
CA GLY A 330 -14.63 -16.28 -13.89
C GLY A 330 -13.23 -16.82 -13.57
N PRO A 331 -13.11 -17.64 -12.53
CA PRO A 331 -11.84 -18.25 -12.17
C PRO A 331 -11.36 -19.19 -13.29
N ALA A 332 -10.10 -19.06 -13.69
CA ALA A 332 -9.49 -19.93 -14.68
C ALA A 332 -9.65 -21.40 -14.22
N ARG A 333 -10.27 -22.23 -15.06
CA ARG A 333 -10.28 -23.67 -14.84
C ARG A 333 -8.86 -24.15 -15.11
N GLY A 334 -8.08 -24.38 -14.05
CA GLY A 334 -6.76 -24.99 -14.10
C GLY A 334 -6.81 -26.45 -14.59
#